data_b77144741b33a4de070b279dccb799dc
#
_entry.id   b77144741b33a4de070b279dccb799dc
#
_cell.length_a   1.000
_cell.length_b   1.000
_cell.length_c   1.000
_cell.angle_alpha   90.00
_cell.angle_beta   90.00
_cell.angle_gamma   90.00
#
_symmetry.space_group_name_H-M   'P 1'
#
loop_
_entity.id
_entity.type
_entity.pdbx_description
1 polymer ?
#
loop_
_entity_poly.entity_id
_entity_poly.type
_entity_poly.pdbx_seq_one_letter_code
_entity_poly.pdbx_strand_id
1 'polypeptide(L)'
;MKRVLIIIYYWPPTSGSGVQRWLKFTKHLRSYGWEPVIYTPENPYIHEQDETLMKDIPDGIEVIRQPVFEVARYFGMPDKSVSGVGNVKTSIVSTIKKHIGNYVRGNLFIPDARISWVRPSVNYLLQYLKMNKVDAIVSSGPPHSLHLIAQNVTA
;
A
#
# COMPACT_ATOMS: atom_id res chain seq x y z
N MET A 1 -15.49 14.34 -16.95
CA MET A 1 -14.52 13.25 -16.84
C MET A 1 -15.01 12.26 -15.81
N LYS A 2 -14.88 10.95 -16.05
CA LYS A 2 -15.14 9.91 -15.03
C LYS A 2 -14.00 9.92 -14.01
N ARG A 3 -14.31 9.64 -12.75
CA ARG A 3 -13.30 9.60 -11.68
C ARG A 3 -13.01 8.16 -11.26
N VAL A 4 -11.73 7.83 -11.07
CA VAL A 4 -11.33 6.50 -10.59
C VAL A 4 -10.48 6.62 -9.32
N LEU A 5 -10.92 5.99 -8.24
CA LEU A 5 -10.14 5.84 -7.02
C LEU A 5 -9.18 4.65 -7.17
N ILE A 6 -7.89 4.90 -7.04
CA ILE A 6 -6.84 3.89 -7.16
C ILE A 6 -6.22 3.67 -5.79
N ILE A 7 -6.48 2.52 -5.19
CA ILE A 7 -5.97 2.12 -3.89
C ILE A 7 -4.69 1.32 -4.09
N ILE A 8 -3.56 1.89 -3.71
CA ILE A 8 -2.23 1.30 -3.86
C ILE A 8 -1.39 1.57 -2.62
N TYR A 9 -0.43 0.69 -2.34
CA TYR A 9 0.47 0.88 -1.21
C TYR A 9 1.73 1.65 -1.59
N TYR A 10 2.25 1.39 -2.78
CA TYR A 10 3.50 1.98 -3.26
C TYR A 10 3.22 3.12 -4.23
N TRP A 11 3.63 4.33 -3.85
CA TRP A 11 3.54 5.56 -4.64
C TRP A 11 4.82 6.39 -4.45
N PRO A 12 5.26 7.22 -5.40
CA PRO A 12 6.43 8.06 -5.20
C PRO A 12 6.43 8.85 -3.87
N PRO A 13 7.59 8.97 -3.19
CA PRO A 13 8.95 8.68 -3.65
C PRO A 13 9.42 7.23 -3.53
N THR A 14 8.53 6.27 -3.23
CA THR A 14 8.89 4.85 -3.22
C THR A 14 9.37 4.41 -4.60
N SER A 15 10.43 3.58 -4.66
CA SER A 15 10.91 2.97 -5.90
C SER A 15 10.28 1.58 -6.15
N GLY A 16 10.45 1.07 -7.35
CA GLY A 16 10.08 -0.29 -7.74
C GLY A 16 9.11 -0.37 -8.91
N SER A 17 9.00 -1.58 -9.48
CA SER A 17 8.21 -1.84 -10.69
C SER A 17 6.72 -1.55 -10.51
N GLY A 18 6.18 -1.82 -9.31
CA GLY A 18 4.79 -1.53 -8.97
C GLY A 18 4.45 -0.04 -9.00
N VAL A 19 5.38 0.79 -8.51
CA VAL A 19 5.25 2.26 -8.54
C VAL A 19 5.26 2.77 -9.97
N GLN A 20 6.26 2.36 -10.75
CA GLN A 20 6.39 2.78 -12.16
C GLN A 20 5.16 2.42 -12.99
N ARG A 21 4.58 1.23 -12.77
CA ARG A 21 3.37 0.81 -13.45
C ARG A 21 2.21 1.77 -13.21
N TRP A 22 1.92 2.06 -11.92
CA TRP A 22 0.79 2.93 -11.57
C TRP A 22 1.05 4.38 -11.94
N LEU A 23 2.28 4.83 -11.84
CA LEU A 23 2.67 6.16 -12.31
C LEU A 23 2.42 6.34 -13.81
N LYS A 24 2.80 5.33 -14.61
CA LYS A 24 2.53 5.31 -16.06
C LYS A 24 1.02 5.27 -16.37
N PHE A 25 0.25 4.40 -15.72
CA PHE A 25 -1.20 4.38 -15.91
C PHE A 25 -1.82 5.74 -15.57
N THR A 26 -1.49 6.30 -14.43
CA THR A 26 -2.01 7.59 -13.96
C THR A 26 -1.73 8.70 -14.97
N LYS A 27 -0.54 8.71 -15.57
CA LYS A 27 -0.16 9.69 -16.59
C LYS A 27 -1.06 9.65 -17.83
N HIS A 28 -1.56 8.47 -18.20
CA HIS A 28 -2.35 8.28 -19.42
C HIS A 28 -3.86 8.27 -19.20
N LEU A 29 -4.35 8.07 -17.96
CA LEU A 29 -5.78 7.97 -17.67
C LEU A 29 -6.59 9.17 -18.15
N ARG A 30 -6.05 10.38 -18.01
CA ARG A 30 -6.73 11.62 -18.46
C ARG A 30 -6.99 11.65 -19.96
N SER A 31 -6.09 11.10 -20.78
CA SER A 31 -6.29 11.01 -22.23
C SER A 31 -7.40 10.04 -22.63
N TYR A 32 -7.79 9.15 -21.69
CA TYR A 32 -8.92 8.23 -21.86
C TYR A 32 -10.19 8.70 -21.11
N GLY A 33 -10.23 9.95 -20.68
CA GLY A 33 -11.41 10.54 -20.05
C GLY A 33 -11.59 10.17 -18.56
N TRP A 34 -10.53 9.66 -17.89
CA TRP A 34 -10.55 9.31 -16.48
C TRP A 34 -9.69 10.24 -15.64
N GLU A 35 -10.24 10.78 -14.57
CA GLU A 35 -9.50 11.51 -13.57
C GLU A 35 -9.11 10.60 -12.42
N PRO A 36 -7.81 10.31 -12.23
CA PRO A 36 -7.34 9.46 -11.15
C PRO A 36 -7.31 10.19 -9.81
N VAL A 37 -7.72 9.48 -8.77
CA VAL A 37 -7.52 9.85 -7.36
C VAL A 37 -6.71 8.73 -6.73
N ILE A 38 -5.55 9.05 -6.20
CA ILE A 38 -4.65 8.06 -5.61
C ILE A 38 -4.89 8.00 -4.11
N TYR A 39 -5.09 6.79 -3.58
CA TYR A 39 -5.12 6.52 -2.15
C TYR A 39 -3.94 5.64 -1.75
N THR A 40 -3.08 6.13 -0.85
CA THR A 40 -1.81 5.49 -0.48
C THR A 40 -1.48 5.76 0.99
N PRO A 41 -0.64 4.94 1.67
CA PRO A 41 -0.18 5.27 3.01
C PRO A 41 0.70 6.53 3.02
N GLU A 42 0.64 7.27 4.12
CA GLU A 42 1.47 8.45 4.35
C GLU A 42 2.92 8.07 4.71
N ASN A 43 3.05 7.04 5.52
CA ASN A 43 4.31 6.61 6.13
C ASN A 43 4.63 5.13 5.85
N PRO A 44 4.68 4.68 4.59
CA PRO A 44 4.94 3.28 4.28
C PRO A 44 6.33 2.86 4.77
N TYR A 45 6.44 1.62 5.24
CA TYR A 45 7.73 1.03 5.57
C TYR A 45 8.39 0.50 4.30
N ILE A 46 9.32 1.29 3.78
CA ILE A 46 10.03 1.04 2.53
C ILE A 46 11.53 1.25 2.71
N HIS A 47 12.32 0.45 2.01
CA HIS A 47 13.78 0.51 2.07
C HIS A 47 14.40 1.36 0.96
N GLU A 48 13.71 1.51 -0.16
CA GLU A 48 14.23 2.20 -1.33
C GLU A 48 13.32 3.35 -1.74
N GLN A 49 13.92 4.53 -1.91
CA GLN A 49 13.25 5.73 -2.38
C GLN A 49 13.95 6.25 -3.63
N ASP A 50 13.16 6.77 -4.56
CA ASP A 50 13.63 7.44 -5.76
C ASP A 50 12.84 8.73 -5.95
N GLU A 51 13.42 9.83 -5.55
CA GLU A 51 12.80 11.15 -5.67
C GLU A 51 12.65 11.61 -7.13
N THR A 52 13.39 11.00 -8.05
CA THR A 52 13.27 11.36 -9.48
C THR A 52 11.87 11.03 -10.02
N LEU A 53 11.21 10.01 -9.46
CA LEU A 53 9.85 9.61 -9.82
C LEU A 53 8.78 10.67 -9.45
N MET A 54 9.10 11.59 -8.55
CA MET A 54 8.18 12.70 -8.22
C MET A 54 7.89 13.61 -9.41
N LYS A 55 8.86 13.74 -10.32
CA LYS A 55 8.73 14.56 -11.55
C LYS A 55 7.77 13.94 -12.57
N ASP A 56 7.54 12.63 -12.46
CA ASP A 56 6.64 11.90 -13.35
C ASP A 56 5.18 11.90 -12.88
N ILE A 57 4.92 12.43 -11.69
CA ILE A 57 3.54 12.59 -11.21
C ILE A 57 2.87 13.69 -12.04
N PRO A 58 1.76 13.39 -12.72
CA PRO A 58 1.04 14.40 -13.47
C PRO A 58 0.51 15.54 -12.58
N ASP A 59 0.59 16.75 -13.05
CA ASP A 59 0.15 17.95 -12.32
C ASP A 59 -1.33 17.87 -11.93
N GLY A 60 -1.62 18.32 -10.70
CA GLY A 60 -3.00 18.42 -10.21
C GLY A 60 -3.69 17.08 -9.92
N ILE A 61 -2.95 15.96 -9.83
CA ILE A 61 -3.52 14.69 -9.37
C ILE A 61 -3.79 14.75 -7.87
N GLU A 62 -4.99 14.36 -7.48
CA GLU A 62 -5.36 14.23 -6.08
C GLU A 62 -4.70 12.98 -5.48
N VAL A 63 -3.85 13.17 -4.46
CA VAL A 63 -3.18 12.08 -3.73
C VAL A 63 -3.56 12.15 -2.26
N ILE A 64 -4.39 11.20 -1.84
CA ILE A 64 -4.84 11.05 -0.46
C ILE A 64 -3.84 10.15 0.28
N ARG A 65 -3.25 10.68 1.35
CA ARG A 65 -2.31 9.96 2.20
C ARG A 65 -2.90 9.75 3.57
N GLN A 66 -2.88 8.49 4.04
CA GLN A 66 -3.36 8.15 5.39
C GLN A 66 -2.28 7.40 6.16
N PRO A 67 -2.11 7.70 7.47
CA PRO A 67 -1.14 7.00 8.27
C PRO A 67 -1.48 5.51 8.39
N VAL A 68 -0.45 4.68 8.31
CA VAL A 68 -0.55 3.24 8.53
C VAL A 68 0.26 2.84 9.77
N PHE A 69 -0.34 2.02 10.62
CA PHE A 69 0.39 1.39 11.71
C PHE A 69 1.05 0.11 11.20
N GLU A 70 2.37 0.16 11.03
CA GLU A 70 3.13 -0.97 10.55
C GLU A 70 3.85 -1.68 11.69
N VAL A 71 3.37 -2.86 12.01
CA VAL A 71 3.93 -3.71 13.06
C VAL A 71 5.40 -4.06 12.80
N ALA A 72 5.77 -4.25 11.53
CA ALA A 72 7.13 -4.56 11.11
C ALA A 72 8.15 -3.48 11.55
N ARG A 73 7.73 -2.21 11.59
CA ARG A 73 8.58 -1.08 12.04
C ARG A 73 8.95 -1.19 13.52
N TYR A 74 8.02 -1.69 14.35
CA TYR A 74 8.22 -1.76 15.80
C TYR A 74 8.92 -3.06 16.24
N PHE A 75 8.74 -4.14 15.49
CA PHE A 75 9.31 -5.44 15.85
C PHE A 75 10.55 -5.82 15.05
N GLY A 76 11.10 -4.91 14.24
CA GLY A 76 12.31 -5.16 13.44
C GLY A 76 12.18 -6.34 12.48
N MET A 77 10.96 -6.66 12.05
CA MET A 77 10.71 -7.78 11.15
C MET A 77 11.11 -7.37 9.72
N PRO A 78 12.04 -8.09 9.07
CA PRO A 78 12.40 -7.78 7.69
C PRO A 78 11.17 -7.99 6.79
N ASP A 79 10.88 -7.01 5.97
CA ASP A 79 9.87 -7.15 4.92
C ASP A 79 10.41 -8.10 3.85
N LYS A 80 9.90 -9.33 3.83
CA LYS A 80 10.34 -10.35 2.89
C LYS A 80 9.91 -10.12 1.44
N SER A 81 9.20 -9.05 1.16
CA SER A 81 8.77 -8.75 -0.21
C SER A 81 9.92 -8.36 -1.15
N VAL A 82 11.13 -8.09 -0.61
CA VAL A 82 12.29 -7.62 -1.38
C VAL A 82 13.60 -8.36 -1.06
N SER A 83 13.61 -9.36 -0.16
CA SER A 83 14.88 -9.94 0.31
C SER A 83 15.33 -11.15 -0.52
N GLY A 84 16.36 -10.94 -1.29
CA GLY A 84 17.29 -11.99 -1.72
C GLY A 84 17.93 -12.68 -0.52
N VAL A 85 18.22 -13.96 -0.69
CA VAL A 85 18.80 -14.91 0.29
C VAL A 85 20.06 -14.35 0.96
N GLY A 86 20.00 -14.06 2.25
CA GLY A 86 21.14 -13.72 3.08
C GLY A 86 21.27 -14.69 4.28
N ASN A 87 22.47 -15.26 4.46
CA ASN A 87 22.81 -16.22 5.52
C ASN A 87 22.66 -15.61 6.93
N VAL A 88 21.80 -16.16 7.76
CA VAL A 88 21.65 -15.80 9.18
C VAL A 88 22.20 -16.92 10.06
N LYS A 89 23.21 -16.62 10.88
CA LYS A 89 23.72 -17.51 11.94
C LYS A 89 22.61 -17.75 12.99
N THR A 90 22.28 -19.00 13.21
CA THR A 90 21.13 -19.43 14.02
C THR A 90 21.56 -19.70 15.46
N SER A 91 21.07 -18.89 16.42
CA SER A 91 21.11 -19.19 17.87
C SER A 91 19.76 -19.82 18.28
N ILE A 92 19.75 -20.69 19.31
CA ILE A 92 18.53 -21.34 19.83
C ILE A 92 17.45 -20.30 20.21
N VAL A 93 17.86 -19.20 20.83
CA VAL A 93 16.94 -18.08 21.18
C VAL A 93 16.35 -17.41 19.93
N SER A 94 17.12 -17.33 18.83
CA SER A 94 16.62 -16.80 17.56
C SER A 94 15.61 -17.73 16.91
N THR A 95 15.75 -19.05 17.11
CA THR A 95 14.83 -20.07 16.60
C THR A 95 13.47 -19.98 17.30
N ILE A 96 13.44 -19.85 18.63
CA ILE A 96 12.17 -19.69 19.39
C ILE A 96 11.47 -18.39 19.02
N LYS A 97 12.20 -17.26 18.97
CA LYS A 97 11.65 -15.98 18.51
C LYS A 97 11.09 -16.06 17.07
N LYS A 98 11.76 -16.82 16.20
CA LYS A 98 11.34 -17.06 14.82
C LYS A 98 10.05 -17.88 14.75
N HIS A 99 9.90 -18.93 15.57
CA HIS A 99 8.68 -19.75 15.61
C HIS A 99 7.49 -18.96 16.16
N ILE A 100 7.66 -18.22 17.25
CA ILE A 100 6.61 -17.33 17.80
C ILE A 100 6.27 -16.25 16.78
N GLY A 101 7.26 -15.61 16.17
CA GLY A 101 7.05 -14.60 15.14
C GLY A 101 6.31 -15.13 13.91
N ASN A 102 6.61 -16.36 13.48
CA ASN A 102 5.91 -17.00 12.36
C ASN A 102 4.47 -17.37 12.72
N TYR A 103 4.24 -17.87 13.95
CA TYR A 103 2.89 -18.19 14.44
C TYR A 103 2.01 -16.93 14.52
N VAL A 104 2.53 -15.87 15.13
CA VAL A 104 1.85 -14.57 15.22
C VAL A 104 1.57 -14.01 13.82
N ARG A 105 2.57 -14.06 12.93
CA ARG A 105 2.43 -13.56 11.56
C ARG A 105 1.38 -14.35 10.77
N GLY A 106 1.35 -15.68 10.92
CA GLY A 106 0.41 -16.55 10.18
C GLY A 106 -1.01 -16.53 10.70
N ASN A 107 -1.24 -16.13 11.98
CA ASN A 107 -2.56 -16.18 12.59
C ASN A 107 -3.18 -14.80 12.87
N LEU A 108 -2.36 -13.77 13.12
CA LEU A 108 -2.86 -12.44 13.46
C LEU A 108 -2.80 -11.44 12.29
N PHE A 109 -1.96 -11.71 11.27
CA PHE A 109 -1.78 -10.82 10.13
C PHE A 109 -2.28 -11.46 8.84
N ILE A 110 -3.58 -11.71 8.78
CA ILE A 110 -4.26 -12.25 7.59
C ILE A 110 -5.05 -11.09 6.94
N PRO A 111 -4.86 -10.84 5.65
CA PRO A 111 -4.00 -11.54 4.65
C PRO A 111 -2.52 -11.18 4.73
N ASP A 112 -2.14 -10.05 5.37
CA ASP A 112 -0.75 -9.59 5.51
C ASP A 112 -0.57 -8.63 6.70
N ALA A 113 0.68 -8.20 6.95
CA ALA A 113 1.04 -7.35 8.08
C ALA A 113 0.44 -5.92 8.03
N ARG A 114 -0.24 -5.54 6.96
CA ARG A 114 -0.91 -4.23 6.80
C ARG A 114 -2.41 -4.30 7.08
N ILE A 115 -2.92 -5.39 7.65
CA ILE A 115 -4.33 -5.55 8.02
C ILE A 115 -4.82 -4.41 8.93
N SER A 116 -3.95 -3.84 9.76
CA SER A 116 -4.23 -2.68 10.61
C SER A 116 -4.64 -1.43 9.84
N TRP A 117 -4.25 -1.33 8.56
CA TRP A 117 -4.58 -0.21 7.66
C TRP A 117 -6.02 -0.26 7.15
N VAL A 118 -6.63 -1.45 7.10
CA VAL A 118 -7.95 -1.65 6.48
C VAL A 118 -9.02 -0.81 7.15
N ARG A 119 -9.20 -0.96 8.46
CA ARG A 119 -10.29 -0.32 9.19
C ARG A 119 -10.25 1.21 9.18
N PRO A 120 -9.11 1.86 9.46
CA PRO A 120 -8.98 3.30 9.34
C PRO A 120 -9.23 3.81 7.91
N SER A 121 -8.70 3.09 6.92
CA SER A 121 -8.87 3.44 5.50
C SER A 121 -10.33 3.36 5.05
N VAL A 122 -11.05 2.30 5.43
CA VAL A 122 -12.47 2.14 5.11
C VAL A 122 -13.27 3.29 5.71
N ASN A 123 -13.08 3.60 6.99
CA ASN A 123 -13.78 4.69 7.66
C ASN A 123 -13.52 6.05 6.97
N TYR A 124 -12.28 6.33 6.62
CA TYR A 124 -11.93 7.55 5.91
C TYR A 124 -12.55 7.61 4.51
N LEU A 125 -12.38 6.54 3.73
CA LEU A 125 -12.86 6.50 2.34
C LEU A 125 -14.39 6.53 2.24
N LEU A 126 -15.12 5.91 3.16
CA LEU A 126 -16.58 6.02 3.20
C LEU A 126 -17.04 7.47 3.43
N GLN A 127 -16.33 8.23 4.25
CA GLN A 127 -16.63 9.67 4.43
C GLN A 127 -16.24 10.47 3.20
N TYR A 128 -15.05 10.22 2.65
CA TYR A 128 -14.57 10.89 1.45
C TYR A 128 -15.52 10.70 0.26
N LEU A 129 -15.98 9.46 0.02
CA LEU A 129 -16.84 9.09 -1.10
C LEU A 129 -18.27 9.67 -1.01
N LYS A 130 -18.73 10.03 0.19
CA LYS A 130 -20.01 10.75 0.34
C LYS A 130 -19.98 12.13 -0.32
N MET A 131 -18.83 12.79 -0.27
CA MET A 131 -18.66 14.14 -0.81
C MET A 131 -18.02 14.13 -2.20
N ASN A 132 -17.27 13.08 -2.53
CA ASN A 132 -16.47 12.96 -3.74
C ASN A 132 -16.83 11.68 -4.48
N LYS A 133 -17.83 11.74 -5.34
CA LYS A 133 -18.25 10.56 -6.13
C LYS A 133 -17.13 10.11 -7.07
N VAL A 134 -16.97 8.80 -7.17
CA VAL A 134 -16.09 8.14 -8.14
C VAL A 134 -16.91 7.14 -8.96
N ASP A 135 -16.52 6.93 -10.21
CA ASP A 135 -17.20 6.02 -11.13
C ASP A 135 -16.64 4.61 -11.06
N ALA A 136 -15.39 4.47 -10.57
CA ALA A 136 -14.74 3.18 -10.42
C ALA A 136 -13.75 3.20 -9.24
N ILE A 137 -13.53 2.02 -8.65
CA ILE A 137 -12.49 1.78 -7.65
C ILE A 137 -11.59 0.67 -8.15
N VAL A 138 -10.29 0.91 -8.12
CA VAL A 138 -9.26 -0.05 -8.51
C VAL A 138 -8.32 -0.27 -7.33
N SER A 139 -8.01 -1.50 -7.01
CA SER A 139 -7.02 -1.85 -5.99
C SER A 139 -5.91 -2.73 -6.57
N SER A 140 -4.66 -2.47 -6.21
CA SER A 140 -3.53 -3.23 -6.73
C SER A 140 -2.50 -3.53 -5.66
N GLY A 141 -2.38 -4.83 -5.33
CA GLY A 141 -1.39 -5.37 -4.40
C GLY A 141 -0.04 -5.71 -5.03
N PRO A 142 0.93 -6.16 -4.23
CA PRO A 142 0.87 -6.29 -2.78
C PRO A 142 0.92 -4.96 -2.04
N PRO A 143 0.53 -4.85 -0.77
CA PRO A 143 -0.05 -5.87 0.12
C PRO A 143 -1.51 -6.20 -0.23
N HIS A 144 -1.99 -7.42 0.12
CA HIS A 144 -3.35 -7.86 -0.26
C HIS A 144 -4.45 -7.28 0.63
N SER A 145 -4.12 -6.80 1.83
CA SER A 145 -5.06 -6.09 2.72
C SER A 145 -5.73 -4.89 2.06
N LEU A 146 -5.10 -4.25 1.07
CA LEU A 146 -5.71 -3.15 0.34
C LEU A 146 -6.95 -3.57 -0.50
N HIS A 147 -7.03 -4.86 -0.91
CA HIS A 147 -8.23 -5.38 -1.60
C HIS A 147 -9.43 -5.44 -0.65
N LEU A 148 -9.19 -5.68 0.66
CA LEU A 148 -10.24 -5.60 1.68
C LEU A 148 -10.72 -4.16 1.87
N ILE A 149 -9.84 -3.16 1.73
CA ILE A 149 -10.26 -1.76 1.74
C ILE A 149 -11.22 -1.52 0.58
N ALA A 150 -10.83 -1.87 -0.65
CA ALA A 150 -11.66 -1.69 -1.83
C ALA A 150 -13.02 -2.38 -1.68
N GLN A 151 -13.03 -3.64 -1.26
CA GLN A 151 -14.26 -4.43 -1.06
C GLN A 151 -15.22 -3.76 -0.07
N ASN A 152 -14.70 -3.28 1.08
CA ASN A 152 -15.54 -2.71 2.13
C ASN A 152 -16.05 -1.29 1.83
N VAL A 153 -15.45 -0.57 0.87
CA VAL A 153 -15.96 0.75 0.46
C VAL A 153 -16.91 0.68 -0.73
N THR A 154 -17.03 -0.49 -1.38
CA THR A 154 -17.97 -0.74 -2.47
C THR A 154 -19.22 -1.49 -2.03
N ALA A 155 -19.24 -2.07 -0.84
CA ALA A 155 -20.39 -2.76 -0.25
C ALA A 155 -21.37 -1.76 0.37
#